data_2f213a76347359711d74fe44bd790646
#
_entry.id   2f213a76347359711d74fe44bd790646
#
_cell.length_a   1.000
_cell.length_b   1.000
_cell.length_c   1.000
_cell.angle_alpha   90.00
_cell.angle_beta   90.00
_cell.angle_gamma   90.00
#
_symmetry.space_group_name_H-M   'P 1'
#
loop_
_entity.id
_entity.type
_entity.pdbx_description
1 polymer ?
#
loop_
_entity_poly.entity_id
_entity_poly.type
_entity_poly.pdbx_seq_one_letter_code
_entity_poly.pdbx_strand_id
1 'polypeptide(L)'
;GITTAVWAGIMENPIKEAIMKGAAFAKENECDFIIALGGGAVLDSSIAIAAMATNEGDLWDYVCGGTGKGKPLAQKGLPIVTIATTAGTGSEINCWGVISNLETKEKIGFGNPTLTPVLAIVDPELMLTVPAKYTAYQGFDALFHHTEVMMSNGVNVLSETIALSAIANIAKYLPRAVANGNDLEAREHIAYGSTMAGITMQLTSTTAQHSMEHA
;
A
#
# COMPACT_ATOMS: atom_id res chain seq x y z
N GLY A 1 20.00 5.63 -22.31
CA GLY A 1 19.55 4.80 -21.18
C GLY A 1 18.80 5.66 -20.17
N ILE A 2 18.10 5.06 -19.22
CA ILE A 2 17.44 5.77 -18.11
C ILE A 2 18.49 5.97 -17.00
N THR A 3 18.64 7.20 -16.50
CA THR A 3 19.43 7.47 -15.29
C THR A 3 18.60 7.11 -14.08
N THR A 4 19.18 6.43 -13.09
CA THR A 4 18.48 5.99 -11.89
C THR A 4 19.18 6.46 -10.62
N ALA A 5 18.41 6.84 -9.62
CA ALA A 5 18.85 7.08 -8.25
C ALA A 5 18.09 6.13 -7.30
N VAL A 6 18.77 5.51 -6.34
CA VAL A 6 18.17 4.51 -5.45
C VAL A 6 18.06 5.06 -4.03
N TRP A 7 16.85 5.09 -3.50
CA TRP A 7 16.55 5.39 -2.11
C TRP A 7 16.17 4.11 -1.35
N ALA A 8 17.03 3.67 -0.43
CA ALA A 8 16.84 2.45 0.36
C ALA A 8 16.57 2.75 1.85
N GLY A 9 16.06 3.94 2.15
CA GLY A 9 15.83 4.39 3.53
C GLY A 9 14.46 4.03 4.13
N ILE A 10 13.69 3.14 3.50
CA ILE A 10 12.36 2.73 3.98
C ILE A 10 12.52 1.57 4.97
N MET A 11 11.91 1.72 6.14
CA MET A 11 11.88 0.73 7.21
C MET A 11 10.50 0.06 7.30
N GLU A 12 10.38 -0.99 8.12
CA GLU A 12 9.09 -1.52 8.55
C GLU A 12 8.25 -0.38 9.14
N ASN A 13 7.02 -0.27 8.76
CA ASN A 13 6.13 0.87 9.02
C ASN A 13 6.68 2.20 8.44
N PRO A 14 6.00 2.79 7.47
CA PRO A 14 6.40 4.08 6.90
C PRO A 14 6.44 5.17 7.97
N ILE A 15 7.56 5.87 8.09
CA ILE A 15 7.70 7.00 9.02
C ILE A 15 7.88 8.32 8.28
N LYS A 16 7.25 9.37 8.78
CA LYS A 16 7.25 10.72 8.18
C LYS A 16 8.65 11.19 7.81
N GLU A 17 9.61 11.04 8.72
CA GLU A 17 10.98 11.53 8.54
C GLU A 17 11.71 10.84 7.39
N ALA A 18 11.53 9.52 7.23
CA ALA A 18 12.12 8.76 6.12
C ALA A 18 11.49 9.17 4.78
N ILE A 19 10.18 9.38 4.76
CA ILE A 19 9.44 9.86 3.58
C ILE A 19 9.91 11.24 3.16
N MET A 20 10.03 12.18 4.09
CA MET A 20 10.51 13.54 3.78
C MET A 20 11.95 13.55 3.25
N LYS A 21 12.83 12.67 3.80
CA LYS A 21 14.19 12.47 3.24
C LYS A 21 14.15 11.87 1.85
N GLY A 22 13.28 10.88 1.60
CA GLY A 22 13.08 10.30 0.27
C GLY A 22 12.57 11.30 -0.74
N ALA A 23 11.67 12.20 -0.35
CA ALA A 23 11.17 13.28 -1.21
C ALA A 23 12.27 14.31 -1.53
N ALA A 24 13.10 14.69 -0.54
CA ALA A 24 14.24 15.55 -0.77
C ALA A 24 15.25 14.89 -1.74
N PHE A 25 15.54 13.61 -1.53
CA PHE A 25 16.41 12.83 -2.42
C PHE A 25 15.87 12.77 -3.86
N ALA A 26 14.56 12.61 -4.05
CA ALA A 26 13.95 12.60 -5.37
C ALA A 26 14.08 14.00 -6.06
N LYS A 27 13.90 15.09 -5.31
CA LYS A 27 14.10 16.46 -5.81
C LYS A 27 15.57 16.72 -6.20
N GLU A 28 16.51 16.36 -5.33
CA GLU A 28 17.95 16.55 -5.55
C GLU A 28 18.48 15.79 -6.77
N ASN A 29 17.87 14.64 -7.10
CA ASN A 29 18.24 13.83 -8.25
C ASN A 29 17.35 14.10 -9.48
N GLU A 30 16.52 15.13 -9.43
CA GLU A 30 15.64 15.54 -10.55
C GLU A 30 14.80 14.36 -11.09
N CYS A 31 14.29 13.51 -10.20
CA CYS A 31 13.48 12.35 -10.59
C CYS A 31 12.16 12.82 -11.21
N ASP A 32 11.79 12.21 -12.32
CA ASP A 32 10.55 12.48 -13.06
C ASP A 32 9.47 11.40 -12.85
N PHE A 33 9.83 10.27 -12.24
CA PHE A 33 8.91 9.22 -11.76
C PHE A 33 9.56 8.39 -10.66
N ILE A 34 8.76 7.58 -9.97
CA ILE A 34 9.19 6.68 -8.89
C ILE A 34 8.92 5.23 -9.29
N ILE A 35 9.90 4.34 -9.09
CA ILE A 35 9.68 2.89 -9.08
C ILE A 35 9.70 2.43 -7.63
N ALA A 36 8.56 1.98 -7.13
CA ALA A 36 8.39 1.44 -5.80
C ALA A 36 8.55 -0.09 -5.84
N LEU A 37 9.74 -0.60 -5.54
CA LEU A 37 10.03 -2.03 -5.47
C LEU A 37 10.09 -2.47 -4.03
N GLY A 38 9.08 -3.22 -3.55
CA GLY A 38 9.06 -3.70 -2.18
C GLY A 38 7.70 -4.14 -1.67
N GLY A 39 7.58 -4.32 -0.36
CA GLY A 39 6.32 -4.60 0.33
C GLY A 39 5.53 -3.34 0.65
N GLY A 40 4.41 -3.49 1.37
CA GLY A 40 3.48 -2.43 1.71
C GLY A 40 4.15 -1.16 2.24
N ALA A 41 5.13 -1.28 3.14
CA ALA A 41 5.85 -0.11 3.67
C ALA A 41 6.55 0.72 2.58
N VAL A 42 7.13 0.07 1.55
CA VAL A 42 7.76 0.76 0.42
C VAL A 42 6.70 1.39 -0.48
N LEU A 43 5.63 0.67 -0.76
CA LEU A 43 4.53 1.15 -1.62
C LEU A 43 3.85 2.37 -0.99
N ASP A 44 3.46 2.29 0.28
CA ASP A 44 2.86 3.37 1.06
C ASP A 44 3.77 4.60 1.14
N SER A 45 5.06 4.38 1.45
CA SER A 45 6.04 5.48 1.49
C SER A 45 6.19 6.15 0.13
N SER A 46 6.14 5.39 -0.96
CA SER A 46 6.30 5.92 -2.31
C SER A 46 5.17 6.85 -2.73
N ILE A 47 3.93 6.58 -2.28
CA ILE A 47 2.79 7.47 -2.46
C ILE A 47 3.07 8.84 -1.83
N ALA A 48 3.53 8.85 -0.59
CA ALA A 48 3.83 10.08 0.13
C ALA A 48 5.10 10.78 -0.39
N ILE A 49 6.15 10.03 -0.77
CA ILE A 49 7.35 10.57 -1.42
C ILE A 49 6.97 11.25 -2.73
N ALA A 50 6.14 10.62 -3.56
CA ALA A 50 5.67 11.19 -4.82
C ALA A 50 4.94 12.52 -4.63
N ALA A 51 4.08 12.60 -3.61
CA ALA A 51 3.39 13.83 -3.25
C ALA A 51 4.37 14.92 -2.80
N MET A 52 5.27 14.59 -1.88
CA MET A 52 6.20 15.56 -1.29
C MET A 52 7.37 15.93 -2.20
N ALA A 53 7.65 15.16 -3.23
CA ALA A 53 8.61 15.51 -4.27
C ALA A 53 8.17 16.72 -5.11
N THR A 54 6.88 17.02 -5.17
CA THR A 54 6.31 18.11 -5.99
C THR A 54 5.61 19.20 -5.16
N ASN A 55 5.37 18.94 -3.86
CA ASN A 55 4.69 19.87 -2.98
C ASN A 55 5.60 20.37 -1.86
N GLU A 56 5.37 21.58 -1.39
CA GLU A 56 6.17 22.26 -0.38
C GLU A 56 5.62 22.00 1.05
N GLY A 57 6.45 22.19 2.06
CA GLY A 57 6.07 22.08 3.47
C GLY A 57 6.30 20.71 4.08
N ASP A 58 5.56 20.38 5.12
CA ASP A 58 5.63 19.10 5.83
C ASP A 58 4.51 18.16 5.38
N LEU A 59 4.77 16.86 5.34
CA LEU A 59 3.76 15.86 4.97
C LEU A 59 2.51 15.95 5.83
N TRP A 60 2.66 16.26 7.13
CA TRP A 60 1.54 16.37 8.06
C TRP A 60 0.63 17.56 7.77
N ASP A 61 1.08 18.53 6.96
CA ASP A 61 0.19 19.58 6.44
C ASP A 61 -0.93 19.01 5.54
N TYR A 62 -0.67 17.87 4.88
CA TYR A 62 -1.57 17.24 3.90
C TYR A 62 -2.36 16.07 4.45
N VAL A 63 -1.97 15.51 5.60
CA VAL A 63 -2.68 14.41 6.26
C VAL A 63 -4.03 14.89 6.79
N CYS A 64 -5.09 14.12 6.52
CA CYS A 64 -6.44 14.40 7.02
C CYS A 64 -6.71 13.57 8.28
N GLY A 65 -6.73 14.21 9.43
CA GLY A 65 -7.01 13.58 10.73
C GLY A 65 -5.89 13.77 11.74
N GLY A 66 -6.18 13.43 13.00
CA GLY A 66 -5.25 13.65 14.11
C GLY A 66 -4.76 15.08 14.18
N THR A 67 -3.43 15.27 14.26
CA THR A 67 -2.78 16.59 14.22
C THR A 67 -2.48 17.10 12.81
N GLY A 68 -2.87 16.34 11.78
CA GLY A 68 -2.73 16.74 10.38
C GLY A 68 -3.61 17.95 10.02
N LYS A 69 -3.19 18.74 9.04
CA LYS A 69 -3.88 19.99 8.67
C LYS A 69 -4.85 19.86 7.51
N GLY A 70 -4.86 18.71 6.82
CA GLY A 70 -5.79 18.41 5.72
C GLY A 70 -5.69 19.36 4.52
N LYS A 71 -4.53 19.97 4.26
CA LYS A 71 -4.35 20.84 3.10
C LYS A 71 -4.47 20.03 1.81
N PRO A 72 -5.09 20.55 0.76
CA PRO A 72 -5.07 19.90 -0.55
C PRO A 72 -3.66 19.98 -1.15
N LEU A 73 -3.30 18.95 -1.95
CA LEU A 73 -2.07 19.00 -2.75
C LEU A 73 -2.18 20.12 -3.79
N ALA A 74 -1.17 20.98 -3.86
CA ALA A 74 -1.10 22.07 -4.84
C ALA A 74 -0.68 21.57 -6.23
N GLN A 75 0.14 20.50 -6.27
CA GLN A 75 0.65 19.88 -7.47
C GLN A 75 0.36 18.37 -7.43
N LYS A 76 0.21 17.76 -8.61
CA LYS A 76 0.20 16.31 -8.72
C LYS A 76 1.54 15.75 -8.27
N GLY A 77 1.51 14.58 -7.60
CA GLY A 77 2.73 13.85 -7.30
C GLY A 77 3.45 13.33 -8.54
N LEU A 78 4.68 12.89 -8.37
CA LEU A 78 5.40 12.18 -9.44
C LEU A 78 4.63 10.91 -9.81
N PRO A 79 4.65 10.48 -11.10
CA PRO A 79 4.11 9.18 -11.50
C PRO A 79 4.77 8.04 -10.72
N ILE A 80 3.99 7.02 -10.34
CA ILE A 80 4.48 5.88 -9.56
C ILE A 80 4.28 4.60 -10.37
N VAL A 81 5.34 3.81 -10.50
CA VAL A 81 5.29 2.41 -10.94
C VAL A 81 5.54 1.55 -9.71
N THR A 82 4.65 0.62 -9.42
CA THR A 82 4.78 -0.28 -8.28
C THR A 82 5.19 -1.68 -8.71
N ILE A 83 6.06 -2.32 -7.95
CA ILE A 83 6.48 -3.72 -8.10
C ILE A 83 6.37 -4.35 -6.72
N ALA A 84 5.26 -5.07 -6.48
CA ALA A 84 4.96 -5.64 -5.18
C ALA A 84 5.79 -6.91 -4.91
N THR A 85 6.43 -6.99 -3.75
CA THR A 85 7.16 -8.19 -3.29
C THR A 85 6.47 -8.92 -2.15
N THR A 86 5.30 -8.45 -1.73
CA THR A 86 4.44 -9.03 -0.69
C THR A 86 2.98 -8.95 -1.11
N ALA A 87 2.11 -9.74 -0.48
CA ALA A 87 0.70 -9.79 -0.81
C ALA A 87 -0.16 -9.69 0.46
N GLY A 88 -0.70 -8.50 0.71
CA GLY A 88 -1.54 -8.19 1.86
C GLY A 88 -2.25 -6.86 1.69
N THR A 89 -1.50 -5.76 1.59
CA THR A 89 -2.00 -4.40 1.66
C THR A 89 -2.79 -3.93 0.43
N GLY A 90 -2.52 -4.49 -0.74
CA GLY A 90 -3.09 -4.00 -2.00
C GLY A 90 -2.64 -2.58 -2.39
N SER A 91 -1.60 -2.04 -1.73
CA SER A 91 -1.13 -0.67 -1.96
C SER A 91 -0.48 -0.48 -3.32
N GLU A 92 -0.21 -1.55 -4.05
CA GLU A 92 0.34 -1.49 -5.41
C GLU A 92 -0.61 -0.88 -6.43
N ILE A 93 -1.91 -0.87 -6.17
CA ILE A 93 -2.94 -0.44 -7.14
C ILE A 93 -3.79 0.72 -6.65
N ASN A 94 -3.66 1.14 -5.39
CA ASN A 94 -4.47 2.20 -4.81
C ASN A 94 -3.65 3.47 -4.52
N CYS A 95 -4.32 4.53 -4.10
CA CYS A 95 -3.70 5.83 -3.79
C CYS A 95 -3.48 6.06 -2.30
N TRP A 96 -3.60 5.03 -1.47
CA TRP A 96 -3.55 5.13 -0.01
C TRP A 96 -2.29 4.50 0.55
N GLY A 97 -1.74 5.11 1.59
CA GLY A 97 -0.67 4.57 2.41
C GLY A 97 -0.89 4.95 3.88
N VAL A 98 -0.39 4.12 4.80
CA VAL A 98 -0.47 4.37 6.24
C VAL A 98 0.87 4.83 6.76
N ILE A 99 0.93 6.00 7.38
CA ILE A 99 2.17 6.67 7.77
C ILE A 99 2.16 6.96 9.25
N SER A 100 3.31 6.70 9.90
CA SER A 100 3.53 7.00 11.31
C SER A 100 4.27 8.32 11.47
N ASN A 101 3.78 9.17 12.36
CA ASN A 101 4.48 10.33 12.88
C ASN A 101 4.96 10.01 14.30
N LEU A 102 6.26 9.85 14.47
CA LEU A 102 6.84 9.46 15.75
C LEU A 102 6.80 10.61 16.78
N GLU A 103 6.76 11.86 16.33
CA GLU A 103 6.69 13.03 17.22
C GLU A 103 5.32 13.11 17.91
N THR A 104 4.24 12.90 17.15
CA THR A 104 2.86 12.96 17.66
C THR A 104 2.31 11.61 18.10
N LYS A 105 3.06 10.51 17.82
CA LYS A 105 2.67 9.12 18.05
C LYS A 105 1.36 8.76 17.34
N GLU A 106 1.22 9.22 16.13
CA GLU A 106 0.06 8.96 15.27
C GLU A 106 0.42 8.02 14.13
N LYS A 107 -0.51 7.12 13.77
CA LYS A 107 -0.46 6.27 12.57
C LYS A 107 -1.72 6.52 11.77
N ILE A 108 -1.62 7.25 10.66
CA ILE A 108 -2.78 7.79 9.93
C ILE A 108 -2.64 7.50 8.43
N GLY A 109 -3.78 7.22 7.79
CA GLY A 109 -3.86 7.08 6.35
C GLY A 109 -3.61 8.41 5.63
N PHE A 110 -2.77 8.36 4.59
CA PHE A 110 -2.52 9.45 3.67
C PHE A 110 -2.81 8.98 2.25
N GLY A 111 -3.44 9.80 1.45
CA GLY A 111 -3.69 9.47 0.06
C GLY A 111 -4.40 10.57 -0.71
N ASN A 112 -4.32 10.47 -2.02
CA ASN A 112 -5.01 11.37 -2.95
C ASN A 112 -5.21 10.62 -4.28
N PRO A 113 -6.38 10.70 -4.94
CA PRO A 113 -6.62 10.01 -6.20
C PRO A 113 -5.58 10.28 -7.30
N THR A 114 -4.93 11.44 -7.28
CA THR A 114 -3.86 11.79 -8.25
C THR A 114 -2.55 11.04 -8.02
N LEU A 115 -2.43 10.29 -6.92
CA LEU A 115 -1.26 9.49 -6.53
C LEU A 115 -1.44 8.01 -6.84
N THR A 116 -2.55 7.62 -7.47
CA THR A 116 -2.75 6.23 -7.91
C THR A 116 -1.61 5.83 -8.85
N PRO A 117 -0.94 4.69 -8.62
CA PRO A 117 0.12 4.21 -9.50
C PRO A 117 -0.33 4.11 -10.96
N VAL A 118 0.53 4.54 -11.88
CA VAL A 118 0.24 4.47 -13.32
C VAL A 118 0.45 3.07 -13.88
N LEU A 119 1.20 2.22 -13.17
CA LEU A 119 1.45 0.82 -13.51
C LEU A 119 1.73 0.06 -12.22
N ALA A 120 1.07 -1.08 -12.06
CA ALA A 120 1.34 -2.04 -10.98
C ALA A 120 1.85 -3.36 -11.61
N ILE A 121 3.00 -3.83 -11.14
CA ILE A 121 3.57 -5.12 -11.50
C ILE A 121 3.42 -6.04 -10.29
N VAL A 122 2.66 -7.12 -10.49
CA VAL A 122 2.39 -8.13 -9.45
C VAL A 122 2.87 -9.47 -9.98
N ASP A 123 4.12 -9.79 -9.65
CA ASP A 123 4.76 -11.04 -10.03
C ASP A 123 4.86 -11.94 -8.79
N PRO A 124 4.10 -13.05 -8.72
CA PRO A 124 4.11 -13.95 -7.56
C PRO A 124 5.49 -14.61 -7.33
N GLU A 125 6.37 -14.67 -8.32
CA GLU A 125 7.74 -15.18 -8.15
C GLU A 125 8.54 -14.30 -7.19
N LEU A 126 8.31 -12.99 -7.17
CA LEU A 126 8.96 -12.06 -6.23
C LEU A 126 8.54 -12.28 -4.77
N MET A 127 7.46 -13.04 -4.56
CA MET A 127 6.89 -13.32 -3.23
C MET A 127 7.32 -14.69 -2.66
N LEU A 128 8.05 -15.50 -3.42
CA LEU A 128 8.45 -16.86 -3.01
C LEU A 128 9.35 -16.88 -1.77
N THR A 129 10.12 -15.81 -1.56
CA THR A 129 11.04 -15.68 -0.42
C THR A 129 10.38 -15.15 0.85
N VAL A 130 9.09 -14.76 0.81
CA VAL A 130 8.37 -14.27 1.99
C VAL A 130 8.21 -15.41 3.00
N PRO A 131 8.72 -15.26 4.24
CA PRO A 131 8.62 -16.28 5.27
C PRO A 131 7.17 -16.65 5.60
N ALA A 132 6.94 -17.90 6.01
CA ALA A 132 5.60 -18.43 6.31
C ALA A 132 4.81 -17.55 7.30
N LYS A 133 5.47 -17.05 8.35
CA LYS A 133 4.87 -16.14 9.34
C LYS A 133 4.30 -14.88 8.70
N TYR A 134 5.09 -14.21 7.85
CA TYR A 134 4.65 -13.00 7.15
C TYR A 134 3.64 -13.30 6.05
N THR A 135 3.76 -14.45 5.38
CA THR A 135 2.74 -14.93 4.43
C THR A 135 1.37 -15.05 5.12
N ALA A 136 1.34 -15.63 6.33
CA ALA A 136 0.11 -15.73 7.11
C ALA A 136 -0.46 -14.35 7.47
N TYR A 137 0.37 -13.46 8.02
CA TYR A 137 -0.07 -12.11 8.43
C TYR A 137 -0.63 -11.31 7.25
N GLN A 138 0.08 -11.30 6.14
CA GLN A 138 -0.32 -10.58 4.94
C GLN A 138 -1.58 -11.16 4.29
N GLY A 139 -1.70 -12.50 4.27
CA GLY A 139 -2.91 -13.14 3.76
C GLY A 139 -4.13 -12.86 4.63
N PHE A 140 -3.98 -12.77 5.95
CA PHE A 140 -5.05 -12.34 6.83
C PHE A 140 -5.39 -10.85 6.66
N ASP A 141 -4.39 -9.99 6.45
CA ASP A 141 -4.59 -8.59 6.13
C ASP A 141 -5.46 -8.42 4.87
N ALA A 142 -5.10 -9.09 3.77
CA ALA A 142 -5.92 -9.11 2.57
C ALA A 142 -7.35 -9.67 2.82
N LEU A 143 -7.48 -10.69 3.65
CA LEU A 143 -8.79 -11.25 4.01
C LEU A 143 -9.63 -10.22 4.78
N PHE A 144 -9.03 -9.51 5.73
CA PHE A 144 -9.73 -8.48 6.49
C PHE A 144 -10.14 -7.30 5.61
N HIS A 145 -9.32 -6.85 4.70
CA HIS A 145 -9.71 -5.84 3.71
C HIS A 145 -11.04 -6.21 3.02
N HIS A 146 -11.16 -7.44 2.52
CA HIS A 146 -12.37 -7.88 1.86
C HIS A 146 -13.56 -8.06 2.80
N THR A 147 -13.36 -8.58 4.01
CA THR A 147 -14.46 -8.73 4.98
C THR A 147 -14.96 -7.38 5.48
N GLU A 148 -14.07 -6.40 5.62
CA GLU A 148 -14.47 -5.03 5.98
C GLU A 148 -15.21 -4.33 4.86
N VAL A 149 -14.80 -4.52 3.61
CA VAL A 149 -15.54 -4.04 2.44
C VAL A 149 -16.98 -4.54 2.46
N MET A 150 -17.19 -5.82 2.78
CA MET A 150 -18.53 -6.42 2.89
C MET A 150 -19.37 -5.82 4.02
N MET A 151 -18.74 -5.30 5.07
CA MET A 151 -19.41 -4.65 6.21
C MET A 151 -19.51 -3.13 6.08
N SER A 152 -18.90 -2.56 5.04
CA SER A 152 -18.89 -1.11 4.81
C SER A 152 -20.26 -0.62 4.34
N ASN A 153 -20.66 0.57 4.79
CA ASN A 153 -21.84 1.26 4.28
C ASN A 153 -21.74 1.64 2.79
N GLY A 154 -20.53 1.61 2.21
CA GLY A 154 -20.26 1.89 0.81
C GLY A 154 -20.28 0.63 -0.08
N VAL A 155 -20.59 -0.56 0.48
CA VAL A 155 -20.63 -1.81 -0.30
C VAL A 155 -21.63 -1.70 -1.46
N ASN A 156 -21.22 -2.22 -2.61
CA ASN A 156 -22.03 -2.26 -3.83
C ASN A 156 -21.81 -3.58 -4.56
N VAL A 157 -22.61 -3.87 -5.57
CA VAL A 157 -22.57 -5.14 -6.31
C VAL A 157 -21.18 -5.47 -6.85
N LEU A 158 -20.43 -4.47 -7.32
CA LEU A 158 -19.08 -4.68 -7.86
C LEU A 158 -18.09 -5.04 -6.75
N SER A 159 -18.03 -4.23 -5.68
CA SER A 159 -17.12 -4.48 -4.56
C SER A 159 -17.44 -5.80 -3.84
N GLU A 160 -18.73 -6.13 -3.69
CA GLU A 160 -19.19 -7.40 -3.12
C GLU A 160 -18.73 -8.60 -3.96
N THR A 161 -18.93 -8.55 -5.28
CA THR A 161 -18.53 -9.63 -6.20
C THR A 161 -17.03 -9.89 -6.14
N ILE A 162 -16.24 -8.83 -6.17
CA ILE A 162 -14.76 -8.92 -6.08
C ILE A 162 -14.36 -9.49 -4.71
N ALA A 163 -14.92 -8.96 -3.61
CA ALA A 163 -14.60 -9.39 -2.27
C ALA A 163 -14.91 -10.88 -2.03
N LEU A 164 -16.08 -11.36 -2.43
CA LEU A 164 -16.45 -12.77 -2.31
C LEU A 164 -15.49 -13.70 -3.08
N SER A 165 -15.13 -13.32 -4.32
CA SER A 165 -14.15 -14.07 -5.10
C SER A 165 -12.79 -14.12 -4.41
N ALA A 166 -12.30 -12.99 -3.92
CA ALA A 166 -11.00 -12.90 -3.25
C ALA A 166 -10.99 -13.65 -1.92
N ILE A 167 -12.03 -13.55 -1.10
CA ILE A 167 -12.18 -14.32 0.16
C ILE A 167 -12.07 -15.82 -0.12
N ALA A 168 -12.77 -16.32 -1.13
CA ALA A 168 -12.75 -17.73 -1.49
C ALA A 168 -11.34 -18.19 -1.92
N ASN A 169 -10.62 -17.36 -2.69
CA ASN A 169 -9.24 -17.65 -3.09
C ASN A 169 -8.29 -17.64 -1.89
N ILE A 170 -8.34 -16.60 -1.05
CA ILE A 170 -7.48 -16.50 0.14
C ILE A 170 -7.74 -17.69 1.07
N ALA A 171 -9.00 -18.01 1.38
CA ALA A 171 -9.34 -19.11 2.27
C ALA A 171 -8.80 -20.48 1.77
N LYS A 172 -8.82 -20.70 0.46
CA LYS A 172 -8.34 -21.94 -0.15
C LYS A 172 -6.82 -22.02 -0.22
N TYR A 173 -6.16 -20.94 -0.61
CA TYR A 173 -4.76 -20.98 -0.98
C TYR A 173 -3.79 -20.47 0.10
N LEU A 174 -4.24 -19.65 1.06
CA LEU A 174 -3.37 -19.17 2.14
C LEU A 174 -2.75 -20.31 2.97
N PRO A 175 -3.49 -21.35 3.39
CA PRO A 175 -2.88 -22.47 4.11
C PRO A 175 -1.78 -23.18 3.29
N ARG A 176 -1.94 -23.28 1.96
CA ARG A 176 -0.95 -23.87 1.07
C ARG A 176 0.31 -22.99 0.98
N ALA A 177 0.14 -21.66 0.77
CA ALA A 177 1.26 -20.72 0.69
C ALA A 177 2.05 -20.63 2.02
N VAL A 178 1.36 -20.77 3.16
CA VAL A 178 2.00 -20.83 4.49
C VAL A 178 2.77 -22.13 4.70
N ALA A 179 2.19 -23.26 4.29
CA ALA A 179 2.82 -24.59 4.43
C ALA A 179 4.01 -24.78 3.47
N ASN A 180 3.93 -24.23 2.27
CA ASN A 180 4.99 -24.27 1.25
C ASN A 180 5.11 -22.91 0.55
N GLY A 181 6.08 -22.10 0.96
CA GLY A 181 6.34 -20.78 0.36
C GLY A 181 6.71 -20.81 -1.13
N ASN A 182 7.11 -21.97 -1.66
CA ASN A 182 7.45 -22.18 -3.09
C ASN A 182 6.26 -22.67 -3.93
N ASP A 183 5.07 -22.77 -3.35
CA ASP A 183 3.84 -23.09 -4.10
C ASP A 183 3.41 -21.87 -4.91
N LEU A 184 3.89 -21.78 -6.16
CA LEU A 184 3.67 -20.62 -7.03
C LEU A 184 2.18 -20.40 -7.32
N GLU A 185 1.40 -21.46 -7.52
CA GLU A 185 -0.05 -21.35 -7.69
C GLU A 185 -0.71 -20.70 -6.47
N ALA A 186 -0.32 -21.12 -5.27
CA ALA A 186 -0.85 -20.52 -4.05
C ALA A 186 -0.42 -19.04 -3.91
N ARG A 187 0.84 -18.71 -4.24
CA ARG A 187 1.31 -17.31 -4.26
C ARG A 187 0.52 -16.46 -5.24
N GLU A 188 0.26 -16.95 -6.44
CA GLU A 188 -0.55 -16.25 -7.46
C GLU A 188 -1.96 -15.92 -6.94
N HIS A 189 -2.63 -16.88 -6.32
CA HIS A 189 -3.96 -16.65 -5.76
C HIS A 189 -3.97 -15.70 -4.56
N ILE A 190 -2.93 -15.70 -3.73
CA ILE A 190 -2.82 -14.72 -2.63
C ILE A 190 -2.48 -13.33 -3.17
N ALA A 191 -1.59 -13.22 -4.16
CA ALA A 191 -1.29 -11.97 -4.84
C ALA A 191 -2.54 -11.37 -5.48
N TYR A 192 -3.34 -12.20 -6.18
CA TYR A 192 -4.65 -11.80 -6.69
C TYR A 192 -5.55 -11.25 -5.58
N GLY A 193 -5.68 -11.96 -4.46
CA GLY A 193 -6.49 -11.52 -3.32
C GLY A 193 -6.04 -10.17 -2.77
N SER A 194 -4.73 -9.95 -2.64
CA SER A 194 -4.15 -8.67 -2.20
C SER A 194 -4.44 -7.53 -3.17
N THR A 195 -4.20 -7.73 -4.46
CA THR A 195 -4.46 -6.69 -5.49
C THR A 195 -5.95 -6.33 -5.55
N MET A 196 -6.83 -7.34 -5.48
CA MET A 196 -8.26 -7.09 -5.43
C MET A 196 -8.69 -6.32 -4.17
N ALA A 197 -7.99 -6.50 -3.04
CA ALA A 197 -8.21 -5.68 -1.84
C ALA A 197 -7.93 -4.19 -2.12
N GLY A 198 -6.83 -3.89 -2.80
CA GLY A 198 -6.51 -2.52 -3.22
C GLY A 198 -7.61 -1.88 -4.07
N ILE A 199 -8.20 -2.64 -4.99
CA ILE A 199 -9.31 -2.18 -5.83
C ILE A 199 -10.57 -1.97 -5.00
N THR A 200 -10.95 -2.93 -4.16
CA THR A 200 -12.19 -2.84 -3.38
C THR A 200 -12.15 -1.72 -2.34
N MET A 201 -10.98 -1.45 -1.76
CA MET A 201 -10.80 -0.30 -0.84
C MET A 201 -10.99 1.05 -1.54
N GLN A 202 -10.70 1.17 -2.83
CA GLN A 202 -11.00 2.39 -3.59
C GLN A 202 -12.51 2.57 -3.87
N LEU A 203 -13.25 1.47 -3.92
CA LEU A 203 -14.70 1.47 -4.14
C LEU A 203 -15.52 1.69 -2.85
N THR A 204 -14.89 1.46 -1.68
CA THR A 204 -15.52 1.49 -0.37
C THR A 204 -14.59 2.13 0.68
N SER A 205 -14.44 1.50 1.85
CA SER A 205 -13.47 1.88 2.88
C SER A 205 -13.18 0.70 3.81
N THR A 206 -12.07 0.74 4.52
CA THR A 206 -11.84 -0.10 5.71
C THR A 206 -12.73 0.35 6.87
N THR A 207 -12.90 -0.51 7.87
CA THR A 207 -13.81 -0.31 9.00
C THR A 207 -13.14 -0.57 10.36
N ALA A 208 -13.81 -1.31 11.26
CA ALA A 208 -13.40 -1.43 12.65
C ALA A 208 -12.09 -2.20 12.86
N GLN A 209 -11.80 -3.24 12.08
CA GLN A 209 -10.61 -4.07 12.29
C GLN A 209 -9.33 -3.26 12.09
N HIS A 210 -9.21 -2.55 10.95
CA HIS A 210 -8.08 -1.69 10.68
C HIS A 210 -7.97 -0.53 11.68
N SER A 211 -9.12 0.04 12.11
CA SER A 211 -9.11 1.09 13.13
C SER A 211 -8.59 0.58 14.49
N MET A 212 -8.88 -0.66 14.86
CA MET A 212 -8.35 -1.29 16.08
C MET A 212 -6.89 -1.70 15.95
N GLU A 213 -6.47 -2.13 14.76
CA GLU A 213 -5.08 -2.53 14.50
C GLU A 213 -4.14 -1.33 14.52
N HIS A 214 -4.61 -0.15 14.09
CA HIS A 214 -3.83 1.08 14.07
C HIS A 214 -3.75 1.79 15.44
N ALA A 215 -4.59 1.45 16.40
CA ALA A 215 -4.62 2.05 17.73
C ALA A 215 -3.50 1.47 18.64
#